data_9b03656601f8d03183d3edf45a9ae12b
#
_entry.id   9b03656601f8d03183d3edf45a9ae12b
#
_cell.length_a   1.000
_cell.length_b   1.000
_cell.length_c   1.000
_cell.angle_alpha   90.00
_cell.angle_beta   90.00
_cell.angle_gamma   90.00
#
_symmetry.space_group_name_H-M   'P 1'
#
loop_
_entity.id
_entity.type
_entity.pdbx_description
1 polymer ?
#
loop_
_entity_poly.entity_id
_entity_poly.type
_entity_poly.pdbx_seq_one_letter_code
_entity_poly.pdbx_strand_id
1 'polypeptide(L)'
;MGVNVKYASSSIATSVNYGSVAGDAFVMFYKNGFTVTGGVASLGMPVKSGEKSYNLPASGKVALRYDKAFGTSAIAVAADADVFFTGGLGAALGLQYSWKDMVFVRGGFHVGTSPAPLPTYASLGLGVKIIGIHIDASWITANPVLGNTLTIGLGYAF
;
A
#
# COMPACT_ATOMS: atom_id res chain seq x y z
N MET A 1 -16.31 3.83 6.46
CA MET A 1 -16.06 4.76 5.33
C MET A 1 -14.87 5.63 5.69
N GLY A 2 -13.98 5.90 4.76
CA GLY A 2 -12.80 6.75 4.96
C GLY A 2 -12.59 7.66 3.75
N VAL A 3 -12.25 8.91 4.03
CA VAL A 3 -11.86 9.90 3.02
C VAL A 3 -10.53 10.48 3.46
N ASN A 4 -9.60 10.61 2.53
CA ASN A 4 -8.29 11.20 2.76
C ASN A 4 -8.02 12.26 1.70
N VAL A 5 -7.46 13.40 2.11
CA VAL A 5 -6.99 14.45 1.21
C VAL A 5 -5.50 14.59 1.37
N LYS A 6 -4.77 14.58 0.26
CA LYS A 6 -3.30 14.64 0.22
C LYS A 6 -2.89 15.90 -0.55
N TYR A 7 -1.92 16.61 -0.01
CA TYR A 7 -1.21 17.64 -0.73
C TYR A 7 0.25 17.23 -0.85
N ALA A 8 0.77 17.24 -2.06
CA ALA A 8 2.18 16.99 -2.31
C ALA A 8 2.77 18.21 -3.04
N SER A 9 3.89 18.69 -2.55
CA SER A 9 4.69 19.70 -3.24
C SER A 9 6.13 19.24 -3.33
N SER A 10 6.75 19.51 -4.46
CA SER A 10 8.19 19.25 -4.67
C SER A 10 8.81 20.44 -5.38
N SER A 11 9.97 20.85 -4.91
CA SER A 11 10.78 21.87 -5.53
C SER A 11 12.09 21.24 -6.00
N ILE A 12 12.29 21.25 -7.32
CA ILE A 12 13.51 20.73 -7.95
C ILE A 12 14.20 21.92 -8.64
N ALA A 13 15.23 22.46 -8.03
CA ALA A 13 15.91 23.69 -8.42
C ALA A 13 15.11 24.99 -8.16
N THR A 14 15.79 26.13 -8.22
CA THR A 14 15.32 27.44 -7.74
C THR A 14 14.11 28.03 -8.46
N SER A 15 13.61 27.40 -9.51
CA SER A 15 12.52 27.96 -10.35
C SER A 15 11.39 27.00 -10.73
N VAL A 16 11.43 25.74 -10.26
CA VAL A 16 10.42 24.75 -10.68
C VAL A 16 9.74 24.14 -9.45
N ASN A 17 8.57 24.67 -9.14
CA ASN A 17 7.72 24.18 -8.07
C ASN A 17 6.59 23.33 -8.65
N TYR A 18 6.41 22.14 -8.10
CA TYR A 18 5.32 21.24 -8.42
C TYR A 18 4.37 21.15 -7.22
N GLY A 19 3.11 21.32 -7.46
CA GLY A 19 2.08 21.10 -6.45
C GLY A 19 0.92 20.30 -7.01
N SER A 20 0.41 19.38 -6.22
CA SER A 20 -0.78 18.61 -6.57
C SER A 20 -1.61 18.32 -5.33
N VAL A 21 -2.93 18.35 -5.50
CA VAL A 21 -3.91 17.94 -4.51
C VAL A 21 -4.58 16.68 -5.02
N ALA A 22 -4.65 15.65 -4.18
CA ALA A 22 -5.35 14.40 -4.48
C ALA A 22 -6.23 13.96 -3.32
N GLY A 23 -7.30 13.24 -3.63
CA GLY A 23 -8.19 12.63 -2.66
C GLY A 23 -8.33 11.14 -2.86
N ASP A 24 -8.58 10.44 -1.76
CA ASP A 24 -8.94 9.03 -1.74
C ASP A 24 -10.30 8.88 -1.05
N ALA A 25 -11.13 7.96 -1.52
CA ALA A 25 -12.40 7.61 -0.89
C ALA A 25 -12.56 6.09 -0.88
N PHE A 26 -12.78 5.51 0.32
CA PHE A 26 -12.94 4.07 0.50
C PHE A 26 -14.16 3.74 1.35
N VAL A 27 -14.79 2.63 0.99
CA VAL A 27 -15.83 1.98 1.79
C VAL A 27 -15.32 0.60 2.19
N MET A 28 -15.43 0.29 3.47
CA MET A 28 -15.03 -1.00 4.03
C MET A 28 -16.24 -1.66 4.69
N PHE A 29 -16.40 -2.94 4.43
CA PHE A 29 -17.38 -3.80 5.04
C PHE A 29 -16.68 -4.97 5.74
N TYR A 30 -17.03 -5.21 7.00
CA TYR A 30 -16.47 -6.29 7.81
C TYR A 30 -17.58 -7.21 8.32
N LYS A 31 -17.40 -8.53 8.16
CA LYS A 31 -18.29 -9.55 8.70
C LYS A 31 -17.55 -10.88 8.90
N ASN A 32 -17.62 -11.44 10.11
CA ASN A 32 -17.13 -12.79 10.43
C ASN A 32 -15.66 -13.05 9.99
N GLY A 33 -14.76 -12.11 10.23
CA GLY A 33 -13.36 -12.22 9.82
C GLY A 33 -13.09 -11.82 8.37
N PHE A 34 -14.12 -11.64 7.53
CA PHE A 34 -13.96 -11.12 6.17
C PHE A 34 -14.04 -9.61 6.16
N THR A 35 -13.10 -8.98 5.50
CA THR A 35 -13.10 -7.55 5.19
C THR A 35 -13.12 -7.40 3.68
N VAL A 36 -14.05 -6.60 3.18
CA VAL A 36 -14.11 -6.17 1.78
C VAL A 36 -13.93 -4.66 1.75
N THR A 37 -13.00 -4.17 0.96
CA THR A 37 -12.76 -2.73 0.78
C THR A 37 -12.83 -2.41 -0.70
N GLY A 38 -13.53 -1.33 -1.03
CA GLY A 38 -13.58 -0.81 -2.39
C GLY A 38 -13.51 0.71 -2.38
N GLY A 39 -12.93 1.29 -3.41
CA GLY A 39 -12.84 2.73 -3.49
C GLY A 39 -11.97 3.24 -4.62
N VAL A 40 -11.67 4.51 -4.54
CA VAL A 40 -10.83 5.22 -5.49
C VAL A 40 -9.68 5.91 -4.77
N ALA A 41 -8.52 5.90 -5.39
CA ALA A 41 -7.31 6.50 -4.86
C ALA A 41 -6.70 7.50 -5.84
N SER A 42 -6.03 8.51 -5.29
CA SER A 42 -5.26 9.50 -6.02
C SER A 42 -6.06 10.27 -7.08
N LEU A 43 -7.37 10.48 -6.84
CA LEU A 43 -8.18 11.39 -7.65
C LEU A 43 -7.74 12.82 -7.37
N GLY A 44 -7.19 13.51 -8.35
CA GLY A 44 -6.70 14.86 -8.12
C GLY A 44 -6.29 15.62 -9.37
N MET A 45 -5.79 16.83 -9.13
CA MET A 45 -5.34 17.72 -10.19
C MET A 45 -4.01 17.22 -10.78
N PRO A 46 -3.83 17.30 -12.10
CA PRO A 46 -2.57 17.00 -12.75
C PRO A 46 -1.44 17.86 -12.18
N VAL A 47 -0.25 17.28 -12.06
CA VAL A 47 0.97 18.02 -11.73
C VAL A 47 1.40 18.79 -12.97
N LYS A 48 1.50 20.10 -12.87
CA LYS A 48 1.98 20.97 -13.97
C LYS A 48 3.48 21.19 -13.84
N SER A 49 4.22 20.96 -14.90
CA SER A 49 5.64 21.25 -15.04
C SER A 49 5.86 22.11 -16.28
N GLY A 50 5.89 23.43 -16.09
CA GLY A 50 5.90 24.36 -17.21
C GLY A 50 4.65 24.18 -18.10
N GLU A 51 4.85 23.93 -19.37
CA GLU A 51 3.75 23.66 -20.32
C GLU A 51 3.25 22.20 -20.32
N LYS A 52 3.95 21.28 -19.63
CA LYS A 52 3.58 19.87 -19.57
C LYS A 52 2.72 19.59 -18.33
N SER A 53 1.68 18.79 -18.54
CA SER A 53 0.76 18.32 -17.50
C SER A 53 0.87 16.80 -17.38
N TYR A 54 1.06 16.32 -16.15
CA TYR A 54 1.18 14.90 -15.84
C TYR A 54 0.01 14.49 -14.95
N ASN A 55 -0.80 13.56 -15.41
CA ASN A 55 -1.92 13.05 -14.61
C ASN A 55 -1.41 12.24 -13.44
N LEU A 56 -2.06 12.37 -12.28
CA LEU A 56 -1.83 11.49 -11.15
C LEU A 56 -2.26 10.06 -11.50
N PRO A 57 -1.60 9.04 -10.93
CA PRO A 57 -1.96 7.64 -11.13
C PRO A 57 -3.22 7.27 -10.34
N ALA A 58 -4.34 7.93 -10.68
CA ALA A 58 -5.62 7.64 -10.08
C ALA A 58 -6.07 6.22 -10.43
N SER A 59 -6.62 5.51 -9.44
CA SER A 59 -7.01 4.11 -9.58
C SER A 59 -8.30 3.80 -8.84
N GLY A 60 -9.06 2.85 -9.37
CA GLY A 60 -10.06 2.10 -8.64
C GLY A 60 -9.41 0.91 -7.94
N LYS A 61 -9.75 0.68 -6.66
CA LYS A 61 -9.17 -0.38 -5.82
C LYS A 61 -10.24 -1.25 -5.21
N VAL A 62 -9.99 -2.56 -5.22
CA VAL A 62 -10.77 -3.55 -4.47
C VAL A 62 -9.81 -4.41 -3.68
N ALA A 63 -10.13 -4.65 -2.41
CA ALA A 63 -9.35 -5.53 -1.55
C ALA A 63 -10.26 -6.46 -0.75
N LEU A 64 -9.81 -7.68 -0.58
CA LEU A 64 -10.41 -8.72 0.24
C LEU A 64 -9.40 -9.15 1.29
N ARG A 65 -9.85 -9.32 2.54
CA ARG A 65 -9.02 -9.84 3.62
C ARG A 65 -9.85 -10.82 4.45
N TYR A 66 -9.22 -11.90 4.86
CA TYR A 66 -9.76 -12.86 5.80
C TYR A 66 -8.82 -13.05 6.96
N ASP A 67 -9.32 -12.85 8.17
CA ASP A 67 -8.60 -13.01 9.43
C ASP A 67 -9.19 -14.16 10.23
N LYS A 68 -8.34 -15.08 10.69
CA LYS A 68 -8.73 -16.19 11.54
C LYS A 68 -7.75 -16.37 12.69
N ALA A 69 -8.26 -16.28 13.90
CA ALA A 69 -7.52 -16.59 15.13
C ALA A 69 -7.74 -18.05 15.54
N PHE A 70 -6.70 -18.68 16.09
CA PHE A 70 -6.70 -20.01 16.64
C PHE A 70 -5.75 -20.08 17.85
N GLY A 71 -6.34 -20.14 19.04
CA GLY A 71 -5.56 -20.05 20.28
C GLY A 71 -4.79 -18.74 20.40
N THR A 72 -3.47 -18.86 20.55
CA THR A 72 -2.55 -17.70 20.63
C THR A 72 -2.01 -17.23 19.29
N SER A 73 -2.45 -17.84 18.22
CA SER A 73 -1.99 -17.53 16.85
C SER A 73 -3.12 -16.98 16.00
N ALA A 74 -2.79 -16.22 14.96
CA ALA A 74 -3.73 -15.84 13.92
C ALA A 74 -3.09 -15.84 12.54
N ILE A 75 -3.91 -16.10 11.53
CA ILE A 75 -3.54 -15.97 10.12
C ILE A 75 -4.42 -14.91 9.49
N ALA A 76 -3.83 -14.06 8.66
CA ALA A 76 -4.53 -13.17 7.77
C ALA A 76 -4.10 -13.42 6.34
N VAL A 77 -5.06 -13.52 5.44
CA VAL A 77 -4.83 -13.61 3.99
C VAL A 77 -5.51 -12.41 3.35
N ALA A 78 -4.80 -11.73 2.46
CA ALA A 78 -5.34 -10.57 1.75
C ALA A 78 -5.06 -10.69 0.25
N ALA A 79 -5.99 -10.20 -0.54
CA ALA A 79 -5.84 -10.03 -1.98
C ALA A 79 -6.37 -8.65 -2.35
N ASP A 80 -5.68 -7.96 -3.24
CA ASP A 80 -6.16 -6.70 -3.80
C ASP A 80 -5.91 -6.60 -5.31
N ALA A 81 -6.69 -5.74 -5.94
CA ALA A 81 -6.54 -5.39 -7.33
C ALA A 81 -6.77 -3.90 -7.53
N ASP A 82 -5.94 -3.32 -8.38
CA ASP A 82 -5.96 -1.92 -8.78
C ASP A 82 -6.15 -1.78 -10.28
N VAL A 83 -7.09 -0.94 -10.68
CA VAL A 83 -7.27 -0.53 -12.08
C VAL A 83 -6.87 0.93 -12.20
N PHE A 84 -5.76 1.21 -12.88
CA PHE A 84 -5.28 2.58 -13.06
C PHE A 84 -6.03 3.26 -14.22
N PHE A 85 -6.54 4.46 -13.99
CA PHE A 85 -7.27 5.21 -15.03
C PHE A 85 -6.37 5.70 -16.17
N THR A 86 -5.07 5.72 -15.94
CA THR A 86 -4.04 5.97 -16.96
C THR A 86 -3.66 4.72 -17.76
N GLY A 87 -4.31 3.59 -17.47
CA GLY A 87 -4.01 2.27 -18.01
C GLY A 87 -3.16 1.42 -17.06
N GLY A 88 -3.20 0.11 -17.26
CA GLY A 88 -2.50 -0.87 -16.41
C GLY A 88 -3.34 -1.41 -15.25
N LEU A 89 -2.97 -2.60 -14.84
CA LEU A 89 -3.58 -3.33 -13.75
C LEU A 89 -2.50 -3.67 -12.72
N GLY A 90 -2.85 -3.61 -11.46
CA GLY A 90 -2.08 -4.15 -10.35
C GLY A 90 -2.90 -5.21 -9.61
N ALA A 91 -2.24 -6.25 -9.13
CA ALA A 91 -2.85 -7.20 -8.22
C ALA A 91 -1.82 -7.65 -7.19
N ALA A 92 -2.26 -7.87 -5.95
CA ALA A 92 -1.39 -8.38 -4.91
C ALA A 92 -2.07 -9.46 -4.09
N LEU A 93 -1.24 -10.36 -3.55
CA LEU A 93 -1.61 -11.36 -2.56
C LEU A 93 -0.67 -11.21 -1.35
N GLY A 94 -1.24 -11.28 -0.16
CA GLY A 94 -0.49 -11.20 1.09
C GLY A 94 -0.93 -12.25 2.09
N LEU A 95 0.03 -12.75 2.85
CA LEU A 95 -0.17 -13.66 3.96
C LEU A 95 0.53 -13.08 5.19
N GLN A 96 -0.14 -13.12 6.34
CA GLN A 96 0.45 -12.80 7.62
C GLN A 96 0.15 -13.92 8.61
N TYR A 97 1.17 -14.35 9.33
CA TYR A 97 1.04 -15.15 10.53
C TYR A 97 1.44 -14.31 11.75
N SER A 98 0.65 -14.38 12.81
CA SER A 98 0.98 -13.74 14.07
C SER A 98 0.93 -14.75 15.22
N TRP A 99 1.89 -14.62 16.14
CA TRP A 99 1.98 -15.42 17.36
C TRP A 99 1.94 -14.53 18.59
N LYS A 100 0.99 -14.81 19.48
CA LYS A 100 0.72 -14.07 20.72
C LYS A 100 0.51 -12.56 20.54
N ASP A 101 0.15 -12.12 19.35
CA ASP A 101 0.11 -10.71 18.96
C ASP A 101 1.43 -9.95 19.22
N MET A 102 2.54 -10.70 19.27
CA MET A 102 3.88 -10.17 19.55
C MET A 102 4.83 -10.34 18.36
N VAL A 103 4.74 -11.46 17.66
CA VAL A 103 5.61 -11.76 16.51
C VAL A 103 4.76 -11.88 15.26
N PHE A 104 5.19 -11.24 14.20
CA PHE A 104 4.51 -11.20 12.91
C PHE A 104 5.47 -11.62 11.81
N VAL A 105 5.04 -12.56 10.97
CA VAL A 105 5.74 -12.94 9.75
C VAL A 105 4.79 -12.64 8.60
N ARG A 106 5.29 -11.95 7.58
CA ARG A 106 4.48 -11.51 6.43
C ARG A 106 5.17 -11.91 5.13
N GLY A 107 4.38 -12.31 4.16
CA GLY A 107 4.84 -12.55 2.79
C GLY A 107 3.84 -11.96 1.81
N GLY A 108 4.31 -11.42 0.71
CA GLY A 108 3.46 -10.83 -0.30
C GLY A 108 4.04 -10.94 -1.69
N PHE A 109 3.16 -10.92 -2.67
CA PHE A 109 3.51 -10.92 -4.07
C PHE A 109 2.62 -9.93 -4.81
N HIS A 110 3.22 -9.07 -5.62
CA HIS A 110 2.55 -8.07 -6.43
C HIS A 110 2.86 -8.29 -7.91
N VAL A 111 1.84 -8.17 -8.75
CA VAL A 111 1.94 -8.19 -10.21
C VAL A 111 1.44 -6.86 -10.75
N GLY A 112 2.25 -6.20 -11.54
CA GLY A 112 1.88 -4.99 -12.27
C GLY A 112 2.01 -5.19 -13.77
N THR A 113 0.97 -4.80 -14.53
CA THR A 113 1.01 -4.78 -15.99
C THR A 113 1.35 -3.37 -16.47
N SER A 114 2.25 -3.24 -17.45
CA SER A 114 2.55 -1.92 -18.04
C SER A 114 1.26 -1.28 -18.62
N PRO A 115 1.01 0.01 -18.42
CA PRO A 115 1.84 1.04 -17.79
C PRO A 115 1.59 1.27 -16.28
N ALA A 116 1.24 0.24 -15.50
CA ALA A 116 1.05 0.40 -14.06
C ALA A 116 2.31 0.96 -13.39
N PRO A 117 2.16 1.83 -12.37
CA PRO A 117 3.29 2.51 -11.74
C PRO A 117 4.19 1.59 -10.91
N LEU A 118 3.65 0.44 -10.48
CA LEU A 118 4.39 -0.55 -9.70
C LEU A 118 4.59 -1.82 -10.52
N PRO A 119 5.83 -2.27 -10.65
CA PRO A 119 6.14 -3.51 -11.33
C PRO A 119 5.88 -4.75 -10.46
N THR A 120 6.15 -5.93 -11.00
CA THR A 120 6.06 -7.20 -10.26
C THR A 120 7.20 -7.32 -9.25
N TYR A 121 6.88 -7.66 -8.00
CA TYR A 121 7.84 -7.92 -6.93
C TYR A 121 7.27 -8.91 -5.90
N ALA A 122 8.15 -9.51 -5.12
CA ALA A 122 7.79 -10.24 -3.90
C ALA A 122 8.30 -9.48 -2.67
N SER A 123 7.65 -9.66 -1.54
CA SER A 123 8.03 -9.03 -0.29
C SER A 123 7.99 -10.02 0.87
N LEU A 124 8.89 -9.84 1.83
CA LEU A 124 8.93 -10.53 3.10
C LEU A 124 8.99 -9.51 4.22
N GLY A 125 8.32 -9.77 5.32
CA GLY A 125 8.29 -8.87 6.47
C GLY A 125 8.33 -9.64 7.78
N LEU A 126 9.02 -9.06 8.75
CA LEU A 126 9.07 -9.51 10.14
C LEU A 126 8.68 -8.35 11.02
N GLY A 127 7.87 -8.61 12.04
CA GLY A 127 7.46 -7.60 13.00
C GLY A 127 7.50 -8.16 14.43
N VAL A 128 7.87 -7.31 15.38
CA VAL A 128 7.82 -7.61 16.81
C VAL A 128 7.12 -6.48 17.53
N LYS A 129 6.17 -6.86 18.40
CA LYS A 129 5.43 -5.93 19.25
C LYS A 129 5.64 -6.29 20.72
N ILE A 130 6.23 -5.41 21.51
CA ILE A 130 6.49 -5.61 22.94
C ILE A 130 6.17 -4.32 23.68
N ILE A 131 5.29 -4.37 24.66
CA ILE A 131 4.94 -3.26 25.58
C ILE A 131 4.63 -1.94 24.81
N GLY A 132 3.81 -2.05 23.77
CA GLY A 132 3.44 -0.89 22.95
C GLY A 132 4.47 -0.48 21.89
N ILE A 133 5.68 -1.00 21.91
CA ILE A 133 6.71 -0.76 20.90
C ILE A 133 6.51 -1.76 19.75
N HIS A 134 6.49 -1.27 18.52
CA HIS A 134 6.45 -2.06 17.30
C HIS A 134 7.75 -1.84 16.52
N ILE A 135 8.40 -2.92 16.16
CA ILE A 135 9.56 -2.92 15.28
C ILE A 135 9.20 -3.79 14.08
N ASP A 136 9.23 -3.23 12.91
CA ASP A 136 8.93 -3.92 11.66
C ASP A 136 10.11 -3.81 10.71
N ALA A 137 10.47 -4.90 10.07
CA ALA A 137 11.43 -4.94 8.97
C ALA A 137 10.74 -5.57 7.76
N SER A 138 10.87 -4.96 6.61
CA SER A 138 10.36 -5.49 5.34
C SER A 138 11.41 -5.42 4.25
N TRP A 139 11.48 -6.46 3.46
CA TRP A 139 12.36 -6.58 2.31
C TRP A 139 11.53 -6.85 1.05
N ILE A 140 11.81 -6.08 0.02
CA ILE A 140 11.20 -6.22 -1.32
C ILE A 140 12.28 -6.75 -2.24
N THR A 141 11.94 -7.82 -3.00
CA THR A 141 12.87 -8.42 -3.95
C THR A 141 13.16 -7.50 -5.12
N ALA A 142 14.33 -7.69 -5.68
CA ALA A 142 14.83 -6.92 -6.80
C ALA A 142 13.82 -6.80 -7.92
N ASN A 143 13.50 -5.58 -8.20
CA ASN A 143 12.81 -5.14 -9.37
C ASN A 143 13.82 -4.41 -10.27
N PRO A 144 13.73 -4.48 -11.58
CA PRO A 144 14.60 -3.72 -12.49
C PRO A 144 14.67 -2.22 -12.18
N VAL A 145 13.62 -1.67 -11.55
CA VAL A 145 13.51 -0.23 -11.27
C VAL A 145 13.93 0.13 -9.84
N LEU A 146 13.53 -0.69 -8.85
CA LEU A 146 13.71 -0.36 -7.42
C LEU A 146 14.89 -1.10 -6.76
N GLY A 147 15.43 -2.13 -7.43
CA GLY A 147 16.42 -3.00 -6.80
C GLY A 147 15.88 -3.72 -5.55
N ASN A 148 16.78 -4.19 -4.70
CA ASN A 148 16.42 -4.71 -3.38
C ASN A 148 16.22 -3.55 -2.40
N THR A 149 15.06 -3.49 -1.77
CA THR A 149 14.74 -2.43 -0.80
C THR A 149 14.48 -3.05 0.57
N LEU A 150 15.21 -2.60 1.59
CA LEU A 150 14.97 -2.92 2.99
C LEU A 150 14.37 -1.68 3.68
N THR A 151 13.24 -1.88 4.35
CA THR A 151 12.60 -0.84 5.15
C THR A 151 12.52 -1.30 6.59
N ILE A 152 12.89 -0.44 7.53
CA ILE A 152 12.77 -0.67 8.98
C ILE A 152 11.87 0.42 9.54
N GLY A 153 10.85 0.01 10.27
CA GLY A 153 9.89 0.89 10.93
C GLY A 153 9.93 0.70 12.45
N LEU A 154 9.77 1.80 13.17
CA LEU A 154 9.57 1.82 14.62
C LEU A 154 8.31 2.60 14.92
N GLY A 155 7.45 2.00 15.75
CA GLY A 155 6.21 2.63 16.21
C GLY A 155 5.97 2.42 17.69
N TYR A 156 5.22 3.31 18.29
CA TYR A 156 4.76 3.18 19.68
C TYR A 156 3.25 3.41 19.72
N ALA A 157 2.55 2.48 20.38
CA ALA A 157 1.12 2.59 20.66
C ALA A 157 0.91 2.74 22.19
N PHE A 158 0.28 3.83 22.58
CA PHE A 158 -0.07 4.17 23.98
C PHE A 158 -1.56 3.98 24.25
#